data_f536b3319656124876509cfc5b2a5773
#
_entry.id   f536b3319656124876509cfc5b2a5773
#
_cell.length_a   1.000
_cell.length_b   1.000
_cell.length_c   1.000
_cell.angle_alpha   90.00
_cell.angle_beta   90.00
_cell.angle_gamma   90.00
#
_symmetry.space_group_name_H-M   'P 1'
#
loop_
_entity.id
_entity.type
_entity.pdbx_description
1 polymer ?
#
loop_
_entity_poly.entity_id
_entity_poly.type
_entity_poly.pdbx_seq_one_letter_code
_entity_poly.pdbx_strand_id
1 'polypeptide(L)'
;MALIEVTNLKYRYPHTEKLALDGLNFQVEKGSFIGIVGENKAGKSTLCQALVGLVPTMFKGAYGGKIVIGGQEAAKTPVALLCQKVGLIFQNPFNQLSGAKDTVFGEIAFGLQNLGVPREEIVRRVEENLRLLDIEQYRDRNPFDLSGGQTQRVAIASILAMQPEIIVLDEPTSQLDPQGSEEVFRVVDKLSKTGITIIMVEHKMEKLASYCDKILLLHDGKQIAYDTPEKIFSRDDLEELGVEAPVFTRVCRKLSVCRKEEGKRLYPVTMEQTMALRDQFPAGLSGKRVEAERLPAAADRMPGEIFRIKDLSFHYLEHVPVLEGLAMELDTRPTAVIGQNGAGKTTLVKLLKGLLKPVSGTILFGNEDISERTVAQLAGSVGYVFQNPDDQIFKNRVMDEVMVGPLNIGMSREAAKKRAREALSMVGLLDAAEENPYDLDLSERKMVAIASVVAMDTQVLILDEPTIAQDARGLPILSA
;
A
#
# COMPACT_ATOMS: atom_id res chain seq x y z
N MET A 1 -2.52 33.59 1.58
CA MET A 1 -2.14 33.50 0.15
C MET A 1 -1.92 32.03 -0.19
N ALA A 2 -2.52 31.58 -1.27
CA ALA A 2 -2.31 30.21 -1.71
C ALA A 2 -0.85 29.96 -2.04
N LEU A 3 -0.27 28.88 -1.47
CA LEU A 3 1.08 28.45 -1.77
C LEU A 3 1.12 27.61 -3.05
N ILE A 4 0.03 26.83 -3.28
CA ILE A 4 -0.16 26.04 -4.49
C ILE A 4 -1.50 26.44 -5.13
N GLU A 5 -1.46 26.69 -6.43
CA GLU A 5 -2.66 26.95 -7.23
C GLU A 5 -2.69 25.99 -8.42
N VAL A 6 -3.74 25.19 -8.51
CA VAL A 6 -4.00 24.27 -9.60
C VAL A 6 -5.19 24.77 -10.40
N THR A 7 -5.00 24.97 -11.71
CA THR A 7 -6.03 25.53 -12.59
C THR A 7 -6.19 24.69 -13.85
N ASN A 8 -7.35 24.10 -14.03
CA ASN A 8 -7.75 23.29 -15.17
C ASN A 8 -6.69 22.26 -15.57
N LEU A 9 -6.05 21.62 -14.57
CA LEU A 9 -4.97 20.69 -14.79
C LEU A 9 -5.48 19.44 -15.51
N LYS A 10 -4.85 19.14 -16.66
CA LYS A 10 -5.13 17.95 -17.46
C LYS A 10 -3.84 17.24 -17.80
N TYR A 11 -3.86 15.92 -17.78
CA TYR A 11 -2.72 15.14 -18.23
C TYR A 11 -3.14 13.78 -18.75
N ARG A 12 -2.45 13.35 -19.83
CA ARG A 12 -2.62 12.04 -20.45
C ARG A 12 -1.24 11.44 -20.75
N TYR A 13 -1.04 10.22 -20.30
CA TYR A 13 0.17 9.47 -20.59
C TYR A 13 0.32 9.19 -22.11
N PRO A 14 1.55 9.00 -22.62
CA PRO A 14 1.77 8.56 -24.00
C PRO A 14 1.06 7.22 -24.26
N HIS A 15 0.58 7.05 -25.47
CA HIS A 15 -0.09 5.81 -25.92
C HIS A 15 -1.38 5.41 -25.15
N THR A 16 -1.94 6.31 -24.35
CA THR A 16 -3.25 6.10 -23.70
C THR A 16 -4.30 7.04 -24.30
N GLU A 17 -5.56 6.64 -24.30
CA GLU A 17 -6.68 7.49 -24.71
C GLU A 17 -7.28 8.26 -23.54
N LYS A 18 -7.26 7.68 -22.35
CA LYS A 18 -7.86 8.23 -21.13
C LYS A 18 -6.97 9.30 -20.50
N LEU A 19 -7.59 10.40 -20.05
CA LEU A 19 -6.92 11.39 -19.20
C LEU A 19 -6.67 10.81 -17.80
N ALA A 20 -5.43 10.89 -17.35
CA ALA A 20 -5.07 10.55 -15.97
C ALA A 20 -5.45 11.67 -14.98
N LEU A 21 -5.46 12.93 -15.46
CA LEU A 21 -5.99 14.10 -14.75
C LEU A 21 -6.87 14.87 -15.72
N ASP A 22 -8.09 15.25 -15.29
CA ASP A 22 -9.08 15.91 -16.14
C ASP A 22 -9.72 17.12 -15.44
N GLY A 23 -9.09 18.28 -15.61
CA GLY A 23 -9.66 19.56 -15.25
C GLY A 23 -9.65 19.86 -13.74
N LEU A 24 -8.61 19.46 -13.02
CA LEU A 24 -8.50 19.72 -11.58
C LEU A 24 -8.35 21.21 -11.28
N ASN A 25 -9.06 21.69 -10.25
CA ASN A 25 -9.05 23.08 -9.79
C ASN A 25 -9.08 23.15 -8.28
N PHE A 26 -7.97 23.48 -7.62
CA PHE A 26 -7.92 23.67 -6.17
C PHE A 26 -6.75 24.55 -5.75
N GLN A 27 -6.78 25.00 -4.51
CA GLN A 27 -5.74 25.82 -3.92
C GLN A 27 -5.34 25.26 -2.55
N VAL A 28 -4.04 25.34 -2.24
CA VAL A 28 -3.48 24.91 -0.95
C VAL A 28 -2.83 26.13 -0.28
N GLU A 29 -3.22 26.42 0.95
CA GLU A 29 -2.60 27.47 1.74
C GLU A 29 -1.31 27.00 2.40
N LYS A 30 -0.42 27.93 2.72
CA LYS A 30 0.83 27.62 3.42
C LYS A 30 0.52 27.02 4.81
N GLY A 31 1.20 25.96 5.16
CA GLY A 31 1.05 25.27 6.44
C GLY A 31 -0.17 24.36 6.52
N SER A 32 -0.97 24.23 5.44
CA SER A 32 -2.12 23.31 5.43
C SER A 32 -1.70 21.87 5.25
N PHE A 33 -2.49 20.96 5.81
CA PHE A 33 -2.39 19.52 5.57
C PHE A 33 -3.54 19.03 4.69
N ILE A 34 -3.24 18.61 3.47
CA ILE A 34 -4.23 18.15 2.49
C ILE A 34 -4.12 16.65 2.28
N GLY A 35 -5.24 15.94 2.47
CA GLY A 35 -5.38 14.53 2.09
C GLY A 35 -5.85 14.39 0.65
N ILE A 36 -5.34 13.39 -0.07
CA ILE A 36 -5.86 13.00 -1.39
C ILE A 36 -6.39 11.58 -1.28
N VAL A 37 -7.65 11.37 -1.63
CA VAL A 37 -8.32 10.07 -1.58
C VAL A 37 -8.99 9.75 -2.93
N GLY A 38 -9.22 8.48 -3.18
CA GLY A 38 -9.85 7.98 -4.40
C GLY A 38 -9.45 6.53 -4.65
N GLU A 39 -10.15 5.86 -5.55
CA GLU A 39 -9.83 4.51 -5.98
C GLU A 39 -8.45 4.40 -6.65
N ASN A 40 -8.01 3.19 -6.90
CA ASN A 40 -6.84 2.97 -7.75
C ASN A 40 -7.10 3.54 -9.15
N LYS A 41 -6.06 4.05 -9.80
CA LYS A 41 -6.15 4.76 -11.11
C LYS A 41 -6.96 6.08 -11.08
N ALA A 42 -7.39 6.59 -9.94
CA ALA A 42 -8.07 7.89 -9.85
C ALA A 42 -7.17 9.10 -10.17
N GLY A 43 -5.86 8.90 -10.40
CA GLY A 43 -4.92 9.97 -10.76
C GLY A 43 -4.10 10.51 -9.57
N LYS A 44 -4.18 9.90 -8.39
CA LYS A 44 -3.51 10.38 -7.15
C LYS A 44 -2.00 10.55 -7.32
N SER A 45 -1.28 9.48 -7.69
CA SER A 45 0.18 9.52 -7.88
C SER A 45 0.59 10.40 -9.06
N THR A 46 -0.24 10.46 -10.13
CA THR A 46 -0.01 11.38 -11.25
C THR A 46 -0.07 12.84 -10.80
N LEU A 47 -1.02 13.18 -9.90
CA LEU A 47 -1.09 14.51 -9.30
C LEU A 47 0.14 14.80 -8.42
N CYS A 48 0.59 13.85 -7.60
CA CYS A 48 1.81 13.98 -6.81
C CYS A 48 3.03 14.26 -7.69
N GLN A 49 3.19 13.53 -8.79
CA GLN A 49 4.27 13.73 -9.77
C GLN A 49 4.16 15.09 -10.48
N ALA A 50 2.95 15.56 -10.77
CA ALA A 50 2.73 16.86 -11.40
C ALA A 50 3.10 18.02 -10.44
N LEU A 51 2.81 17.88 -9.15
CA LEU A 51 3.18 18.86 -8.11
C LEU A 51 4.69 19.06 -7.98
N VAL A 52 5.50 18.02 -8.23
CA VAL A 52 6.96 18.11 -8.18
C VAL A 52 7.60 18.31 -9.55
N GLY A 53 6.81 18.54 -10.61
CA GLY A 53 7.28 18.82 -11.95
C GLY A 53 7.82 17.61 -12.73
N LEU A 54 7.68 16.37 -12.22
CA LEU A 54 8.03 15.15 -12.94
C LEU A 54 7.10 14.94 -14.15
N VAL A 55 5.84 15.32 -14.02
CA VAL A 55 4.88 15.45 -15.12
C VAL A 55 4.81 16.93 -15.50
N PRO A 56 4.99 17.31 -16.77
CA PRO A 56 5.25 16.50 -17.95
C PRO A 56 6.75 16.31 -18.27
N THR A 57 7.67 16.77 -17.42
CA THR A 57 9.09 16.90 -17.74
C THR A 57 9.77 15.55 -17.97
N MET A 58 9.61 14.61 -17.06
CA MET A 58 10.17 13.25 -17.14
C MET A 58 9.13 12.25 -17.73
N PHE A 59 7.92 12.31 -17.26
CA PHE A 59 6.80 11.55 -17.80
C PHE A 59 6.16 12.38 -18.92
N LYS A 60 6.67 12.22 -20.14
CA LYS A 60 6.18 12.94 -21.31
C LYS A 60 4.74 12.51 -21.63
N GLY A 61 3.91 13.48 -22.02
CA GLY A 61 2.50 13.24 -22.33
C GLY A 61 1.81 14.53 -22.74
N ALA A 62 0.51 14.46 -22.98
CA ALA A 62 -0.29 15.65 -23.26
C ALA A 62 -0.65 16.35 -21.93
N TYR A 63 -0.15 17.57 -21.76
CA TYR A 63 -0.33 18.37 -20.56
C TYR A 63 -1.13 19.65 -20.88
N GLY A 64 -2.07 20.00 -20.02
CA GLY A 64 -2.89 21.21 -20.12
C GLY A 64 -3.19 21.82 -18.76
N GLY A 65 -3.56 23.08 -18.75
CA GLY A 65 -3.73 23.83 -17.49
C GLY A 65 -2.39 24.25 -16.87
N LYS A 66 -2.39 24.53 -15.55
CA LYS A 66 -1.18 24.96 -14.85
C LYS A 66 -1.20 24.59 -13.36
N ILE A 67 -0.01 24.40 -12.82
CA ILE A 67 0.26 24.34 -11.38
C ILE A 67 1.24 25.46 -11.08
N VAL A 68 0.89 26.34 -10.14
CA VAL A 68 1.76 27.42 -9.64
C VAL A 68 2.13 27.13 -8.20
N ILE A 69 3.42 27.13 -7.86
CA ILE A 69 3.96 26.84 -6.54
C ILE A 69 4.86 27.99 -6.11
N GLY A 70 4.47 28.71 -5.06
CA GLY A 70 5.20 29.87 -4.61
C GLY A 70 5.45 30.89 -5.74
N GLY A 71 4.46 31.12 -6.61
CA GLY A 71 4.54 32.02 -7.76
C GLY A 71 5.25 31.46 -9.01
N GLN A 72 5.75 30.23 -8.98
CA GLN A 72 6.46 29.60 -10.12
C GLN A 72 5.58 28.49 -10.75
N GLU A 73 5.49 28.48 -12.07
CA GLU A 73 4.75 27.44 -12.80
C GLU A 73 5.58 26.15 -12.86
N ALA A 74 5.08 25.07 -12.24
CA ALA A 74 5.82 23.82 -12.05
C ALA A 74 6.29 23.19 -13.37
N ALA A 75 5.45 23.15 -14.40
CA ALA A 75 5.80 22.57 -15.71
C ALA A 75 6.88 23.35 -16.48
N LYS A 76 7.14 24.59 -16.11
CA LYS A 76 8.15 25.48 -16.73
C LYS A 76 9.42 25.65 -15.87
N THR A 77 9.36 25.20 -14.63
CA THR A 77 10.49 25.31 -13.71
C THR A 77 11.32 24.04 -13.78
N PRO A 78 12.66 24.12 -13.94
CA PRO A 78 13.50 22.94 -13.89
C PRO A 78 13.30 22.16 -12.59
N VAL A 79 13.20 20.83 -12.68
CA VAL A 79 12.96 19.94 -11.52
C VAL A 79 14.02 20.18 -10.42
N ALA A 80 15.27 20.43 -10.80
CA ALA A 80 16.38 20.74 -9.86
C ALA A 80 16.16 22.01 -9.02
N LEU A 81 15.33 22.95 -9.50
CA LEU A 81 14.96 24.15 -8.73
C LEU A 81 13.66 23.89 -7.94
N LEU A 82 12.73 23.15 -8.52
CA LEU A 82 11.45 22.87 -7.88
C LEU A 82 11.61 21.93 -6.67
N CYS A 83 12.54 20.97 -6.72
CA CYS A 83 12.83 20.03 -5.62
C CYS A 83 13.37 20.72 -4.35
N GLN A 84 13.84 21.96 -4.44
CA GLN A 84 14.22 22.76 -3.26
C GLN A 84 12.98 23.31 -2.52
N LYS A 85 11.83 23.39 -3.20
CA LYS A 85 10.56 23.88 -2.62
C LYS A 85 9.61 22.76 -2.27
N VAL A 86 9.58 21.70 -3.09
CA VAL A 86 8.64 20.58 -2.96
C VAL A 86 9.41 19.28 -2.93
N GLY A 87 9.33 18.57 -1.83
CA GLY A 87 9.85 17.20 -1.69
C GLY A 87 8.77 16.17 -1.99
N LEU A 88 9.12 15.08 -2.69
CA LEU A 88 8.24 13.93 -2.91
C LEU A 88 8.80 12.71 -2.19
N ILE A 89 7.94 12.05 -1.42
CA ILE A 89 8.21 10.75 -0.82
C ILE A 89 7.39 9.71 -1.59
N PHE A 90 8.09 8.75 -2.21
CA PHE A 90 7.47 7.70 -3.02
C PHE A 90 6.83 6.61 -2.16
N GLN A 91 5.85 5.91 -2.74
CA GLN A 91 5.19 4.75 -2.16
C GLN A 91 6.18 3.65 -1.75
N ASN A 92 7.14 3.35 -2.62
CA ASN A 92 8.22 2.41 -2.32
C ASN A 92 9.49 3.18 -1.95
N PRO A 93 9.95 3.12 -0.68
CA PRO A 93 11.14 3.84 -0.22
C PRO A 93 12.42 3.41 -0.93
N PHE A 94 12.52 2.17 -1.41
CA PHE A 94 13.69 1.69 -2.14
C PHE A 94 13.87 2.39 -3.49
N ASN A 95 12.79 2.88 -4.11
CA ASN A 95 12.87 3.66 -5.34
C ASN A 95 13.42 5.08 -5.10
N GLN A 96 13.47 5.52 -3.85
CA GLN A 96 13.95 6.85 -3.47
C GLN A 96 15.42 6.86 -3.07
N LEU A 97 15.92 5.74 -2.53
CA LEU A 97 17.32 5.62 -2.16
C LEU A 97 18.21 5.74 -3.40
N SER A 98 19.25 6.58 -3.29
CA SER A 98 20.17 6.82 -4.42
C SER A 98 21.01 5.60 -4.77
N GLY A 99 21.26 4.72 -3.81
CA GLY A 99 22.18 3.58 -3.93
C GLY A 99 23.65 3.98 -4.10
N ALA A 100 23.95 5.27 -4.00
CA ALA A 100 25.30 5.82 -4.17
C ALA A 100 26.09 5.89 -2.86
N LYS A 101 25.46 5.55 -1.73
CA LYS A 101 26.03 5.68 -0.39
C LYS A 101 25.79 4.41 0.43
N ASP A 102 26.84 4.00 1.15
CA ASP A 102 26.83 2.79 1.96
C ASP A 102 26.32 3.02 3.40
N THR A 103 25.96 4.26 3.74
CA THR A 103 25.49 4.62 5.08
C THR A 103 24.24 5.49 5.03
N VAL A 104 23.37 5.35 6.03
CA VAL A 104 22.19 6.21 6.23
C VAL A 104 22.59 7.69 6.27
N PHE A 105 23.67 8.03 7.00
CA PHE A 105 24.20 9.39 7.03
C PHE A 105 24.55 9.90 5.63
N GLY A 106 25.26 9.08 4.85
CA GLY A 106 25.65 9.41 3.48
C GLY A 106 24.47 9.60 2.55
N GLU A 107 23.46 8.74 2.67
CA GLU A 107 22.23 8.79 1.87
C GLU A 107 21.43 10.06 2.14
N ILE A 108 21.25 10.46 3.42
CA ILE A 108 20.57 11.72 3.79
C ILE A 108 21.38 12.93 3.32
N ALA A 109 22.71 12.86 3.40
CA ALA A 109 23.60 13.92 2.96
C ALA A 109 23.65 14.10 1.43
N PHE A 110 23.28 13.08 0.66
CA PHE A 110 23.47 13.04 -0.80
C PHE A 110 22.76 14.19 -1.53
N GLY A 111 21.48 14.43 -1.22
CA GLY A 111 20.73 15.56 -1.80
C GLY A 111 21.37 16.91 -1.50
N LEU A 112 21.82 17.11 -0.25
CA LEU A 112 22.49 18.35 0.17
C LEU A 112 23.82 18.56 -0.53
N GLN A 113 24.59 17.50 -0.76
CA GLN A 113 25.85 17.55 -1.52
C GLN A 113 25.59 18.00 -2.96
N ASN A 114 24.55 17.46 -3.61
CA ASN A 114 24.18 17.83 -4.97
C ASN A 114 23.71 19.29 -5.08
N LEU A 115 23.15 19.84 -4.01
CA LEU A 115 22.77 21.26 -3.91
C LEU A 115 23.95 22.19 -3.55
N GLY A 116 25.15 21.66 -3.34
CA GLY A 116 26.34 22.45 -2.99
C GLY A 116 26.30 23.05 -1.57
N VAL A 117 25.55 22.44 -0.64
CA VAL A 117 25.47 22.90 0.75
C VAL A 117 26.84 22.72 1.43
N PRO A 118 27.34 23.68 2.24
CA PRO A 118 28.60 23.54 2.96
C PRO A 118 28.61 22.33 3.91
N ARG A 119 29.78 21.68 4.05
CA ARG A 119 29.95 20.45 4.83
C ARG A 119 29.41 20.53 6.27
N GLU A 120 29.71 21.64 6.95
CA GLU A 120 29.28 21.85 8.34
C GLU A 120 27.75 21.87 8.45
N GLU A 121 27.09 22.54 7.51
CA GLU A 121 25.64 22.63 7.44
C GLU A 121 25.02 21.29 7.05
N ILE A 122 25.66 20.52 6.16
CA ILE A 122 25.23 19.14 5.85
C ILE A 122 25.20 18.28 7.12
N VAL A 123 26.31 18.27 7.87
CA VAL A 123 26.42 17.50 9.11
C VAL A 123 25.33 17.91 10.08
N ARG A 124 25.14 19.22 10.31
CA ARG A 124 24.11 19.73 11.21
C ARG A 124 22.71 19.25 10.80
N ARG A 125 22.33 19.44 9.54
CA ARG A 125 20.98 19.05 9.04
C ARG A 125 20.77 17.55 9.08
N VAL A 126 21.75 16.74 8.73
CA VAL A 126 21.64 15.29 8.79
C VAL A 126 21.42 14.82 10.23
N GLU A 127 22.24 15.32 11.19
CA GLU A 127 22.11 14.95 12.59
C GLU A 127 20.76 15.39 13.19
N GLU A 128 20.26 16.58 12.82
CA GLU A 128 18.93 17.04 13.23
C GLU A 128 17.82 16.13 12.71
N ASN A 129 17.88 15.68 11.45
CA ASN A 129 16.88 14.81 10.86
C ASN A 129 16.97 13.36 11.38
N LEU A 130 18.17 12.85 11.66
CA LEU A 130 18.35 11.56 12.32
C LEU A 130 17.61 11.52 13.67
N ARG A 131 17.77 12.59 14.50
CA ARG A 131 17.06 12.71 15.78
C ARG A 131 15.56 12.88 15.63
N LEU A 132 15.12 13.77 14.72
CA LEU A 132 13.71 14.04 14.50
C LEU A 132 12.92 12.76 14.16
N LEU A 133 13.57 11.85 13.42
CA LEU A 133 12.99 10.62 12.90
C LEU A 133 13.29 9.36 13.71
N ASP A 134 14.01 9.51 14.84
CA ASP A 134 14.41 8.41 15.72
C ASP A 134 15.17 7.29 14.97
N ILE A 135 16.17 7.69 14.17
CA ILE A 135 17.02 6.78 13.35
C ILE A 135 18.53 6.99 13.57
N GLU A 136 18.94 7.65 14.64
CA GLU A 136 20.37 7.90 14.98
C GLU A 136 21.18 6.60 15.09
N GLN A 137 20.59 5.55 15.66
CA GLN A 137 21.19 4.25 15.87
C GLN A 137 21.50 3.51 14.54
N TYR A 138 20.94 3.96 13.43
CA TYR A 138 21.17 3.39 12.09
C TYR A 138 22.13 4.20 11.25
N ARG A 139 22.69 5.29 11.79
CA ARG A 139 23.51 6.30 11.12
C ARG A 139 24.58 5.73 10.18
N ASP A 140 25.29 4.71 10.66
CA ASP A 140 26.42 4.09 9.97
C ASP A 140 26.07 2.73 9.31
N ARG A 141 24.77 2.34 9.33
CA ARG A 141 24.27 1.14 8.63
C ARG A 141 24.02 1.40 7.17
N ASN A 142 24.07 0.33 6.38
CA ASN A 142 23.64 0.41 4.98
C ASN A 142 22.10 0.61 4.93
N PRO A 143 21.60 1.58 4.15
CA PRO A 143 20.16 1.82 4.01
C PRO A 143 19.37 0.61 3.50
N PHE A 144 19.99 -0.27 2.71
CA PHE A 144 19.35 -1.47 2.17
C PHE A 144 19.25 -2.63 3.16
N ASP A 145 19.96 -2.56 4.30
CA ASP A 145 19.89 -3.57 5.38
C ASP A 145 18.81 -3.22 6.43
N LEU A 146 18.05 -2.15 6.20
CA LEU A 146 17.02 -1.68 7.11
C LEU A 146 15.66 -2.33 6.82
N SER A 147 14.79 -2.38 7.85
CA SER A 147 13.40 -2.75 7.64
C SER A 147 12.65 -1.69 6.83
N GLY A 148 11.54 -2.06 6.16
CA GLY A 148 10.75 -1.13 5.35
C GLY A 148 10.38 0.18 6.07
N GLY A 149 9.96 0.10 7.35
CA GLY A 149 9.63 1.29 8.14
C GLY A 149 10.87 2.15 8.48
N GLN A 150 12.02 1.52 8.70
CA GLN A 150 13.29 2.23 8.92
C GLN A 150 13.74 2.91 7.63
N THR A 151 13.69 2.19 6.50
CA THR A 151 14.02 2.72 5.17
C THR A 151 13.11 3.88 4.79
N GLN A 152 11.80 3.78 5.08
CA GLN A 152 10.85 4.88 4.86
C GLN A 152 11.24 6.14 5.65
N ARG A 153 11.65 5.99 6.92
CA ARG A 153 12.13 7.13 7.72
C ARG A 153 13.42 7.74 7.17
N VAL A 154 14.33 6.92 6.62
CA VAL A 154 15.52 7.43 5.93
C VAL A 154 15.14 8.20 4.67
N ALA A 155 14.19 7.69 3.86
CA ALA A 155 13.67 8.39 2.69
C ALA A 155 13.01 9.73 3.05
N ILE A 156 12.23 9.78 4.13
CA ILE A 156 11.67 11.04 4.65
C ILE A 156 12.80 11.97 5.11
N ALA A 157 13.81 11.46 5.84
CA ALA A 157 14.96 12.25 6.32
C ALA A 157 15.73 12.91 5.18
N SER A 158 15.96 12.19 4.08
CA SER A 158 16.69 12.69 2.92
C SER A 158 15.99 13.89 2.26
N ILE A 159 14.66 13.88 2.24
CA ILE A 159 13.86 15.02 1.74
C ILE A 159 13.82 16.17 2.74
N LEU A 160 13.57 15.87 4.02
CA LEU A 160 13.49 16.91 5.06
C LEU A 160 14.81 17.68 5.24
N ALA A 161 15.95 17.00 5.08
CA ALA A 161 17.27 17.64 5.16
C ALA A 161 17.43 18.78 4.15
N MET A 162 16.75 18.70 2.99
CA MET A 162 16.74 19.78 1.99
C MET A 162 15.87 20.99 2.39
N GLN A 163 15.08 20.87 3.48
CA GLN A 163 14.20 21.91 4.02
C GLN A 163 13.17 22.46 3.00
N PRO A 164 12.37 21.60 2.36
CA PRO A 164 11.35 22.05 1.43
C PRO A 164 10.22 22.80 2.18
N GLU A 165 9.49 23.68 1.46
CA GLU A 165 8.29 24.35 1.98
C GLU A 165 7.07 23.43 1.94
N ILE A 166 7.08 22.45 1.04
CA ILE A 166 5.99 21.51 0.77
C ILE A 166 6.52 20.09 0.75
N ILE A 167 5.83 19.17 1.40
CA ILE A 167 6.11 17.74 1.31
C ILE A 167 4.88 17.04 0.71
N VAL A 168 5.11 16.27 -0.33
CA VAL A 168 4.14 15.39 -0.96
C VAL A 168 4.49 13.95 -0.58
N LEU A 169 3.55 13.23 0.02
CA LEU A 169 3.71 11.83 0.43
C LEU A 169 2.73 10.98 -0.39
N ASP A 170 3.26 10.09 -1.22
CA ASP A 170 2.44 9.18 -2.03
C ASP A 170 2.40 7.80 -1.36
N GLU A 171 1.33 7.53 -0.62
CA GLU A 171 1.08 6.30 0.14
C GLU A 171 2.27 5.83 1.00
N PRO A 172 2.82 6.68 1.88
CA PRO A 172 4.07 6.41 2.58
C PRO A 172 3.99 5.24 3.58
N THR A 173 2.80 4.70 3.84
CA THR A 173 2.61 3.60 4.80
C THR A 173 2.08 2.31 4.17
N SER A 174 1.93 2.24 2.85
CA SER A 174 1.30 1.11 2.14
C SER A 174 2.04 -0.22 2.28
N GLN A 175 3.38 -0.18 2.45
CA GLN A 175 4.24 -1.36 2.57
C GLN A 175 4.71 -1.62 4.01
N LEU A 176 4.13 -0.92 4.99
CA LEU A 176 4.56 -0.98 6.38
C LEU A 176 3.58 -1.79 7.22
N ASP A 177 4.12 -2.48 8.20
CA ASP A 177 3.33 -3.08 9.26
C ASP A 177 2.65 -2.00 10.14
N PRO A 178 1.71 -2.36 11.01
CA PRO A 178 1.01 -1.40 11.86
C PRO A 178 1.95 -0.53 12.69
N GLN A 179 3.04 -1.10 13.22
CA GLN A 179 4.00 -0.37 14.04
C GLN A 179 4.79 0.64 13.18
N GLY A 180 5.34 0.22 12.06
CA GLY A 180 6.06 1.11 11.13
C GLY A 180 5.17 2.24 10.61
N SER A 181 3.88 1.94 10.35
CA SER A 181 2.90 2.95 9.96
C SER A 181 2.67 4.00 11.05
N GLU A 182 2.51 3.58 12.31
CA GLU A 182 2.34 4.50 13.44
C GLU A 182 3.60 5.36 13.66
N GLU A 183 4.78 4.82 13.41
CA GLU A 183 6.04 5.58 13.47
C GLU A 183 6.09 6.67 12.40
N VAL A 184 5.70 6.36 11.15
CA VAL A 184 5.61 7.37 10.07
C VAL A 184 4.56 8.44 10.40
N PHE A 185 3.37 8.06 10.88
CA PHE A 185 2.36 9.05 11.26
C PHE A 185 2.79 9.93 12.42
N ARG A 186 3.53 9.43 13.39
CA ARG A 186 4.14 10.26 14.45
C ARG A 186 5.11 11.31 13.88
N VAL A 187 5.87 10.94 12.86
CA VAL A 187 6.74 11.89 12.15
C VAL A 187 5.91 12.95 11.43
N VAL A 188 4.90 12.53 10.67
CA VAL A 188 3.98 13.44 9.95
C VAL A 188 3.29 14.40 10.92
N ASP A 189 2.84 13.93 12.09
CA ASP A 189 2.27 14.77 13.16
C ASP A 189 3.28 15.80 13.68
N LYS A 190 4.53 15.40 13.94
CA LYS A 190 5.59 16.34 14.32
C LYS A 190 5.80 17.42 13.24
N LEU A 191 5.82 17.02 11.97
CA LEU A 191 6.03 17.92 10.83
C LEU A 191 4.86 18.90 10.64
N SER A 192 3.62 18.47 10.77
CA SER A 192 2.45 19.35 10.61
C SER A 192 2.49 20.54 11.60
N LYS A 193 3.07 20.32 12.79
CA LYS A 193 3.25 21.35 13.82
C LYS A 193 4.38 22.34 13.55
N THR A 194 5.24 22.09 12.56
CA THR A 194 6.32 23.02 12.16
C THR A 194 5.87 24.09 11.18
N GLY A 195 4.62 23.99 10.67
CA GLY A 195 4.10 24.90 9.66
C GLY A 195 4.51 24.57 8.23
N ILE A 196 5.10 23.41 7.99
CA ILE A 196 5.34 22.88 6.64
C ILE A 196 4.00 22.50 5.99
N THR A 197 3.89 22.73 4.69
CA THR A 197 2.68 22.30 3.94
C THR A 197 2.79 20.82 3.58
N ILE A 198 1.76 20.04 3.88
CA ILE A 198 1.75 18.60 3.65
C ILE A 198 0.63 18.23 2.68
N ILE A 199 0.95 17.45 1.65
CA ILE A 199 -0.02 16.79 0.78
C ILE A 199 0.22 15.30 0.89
N MET A 200 -0.81 14.51 1.23
CA MET A 200 -0.65 13.10 1.52
C MET A 200 -1.73 12.27 0.83
N VAL A 201 -1.31 11.31 0.03
CA VAL A 201 -2.15 10.22 -0.46
C VAL A 201 -2.08 9.10 0.56
N GLU A 202 -3.22 8.59 1.01
CA GLU A 202 -3.28 7.50 1.97
C GLU A 202 -4.63 6.75 1.89
N HIS A 203 -4.60 5.45 2.27
CA HIS A 203 -5.79 4.60 2.37
C HIS A 203 -6.30 4.44 3.81
N LYS A 204 -5.56 4.95 4.81
CA LYS A 204 -5.97 4.92 6.23
C LYS A 204 -6.82 6.14 6.54
N MET A 205 -8.11 6.05 6.23
CA MET A 205 -9.03 7.20 6.30
C MET A 205 -9.17 7.80 7.69
N GLU A 206 -9.05 7.00 8.76
CA GLU A 206 -9.02 7.49 10.15
C GLU A 206 -7.84 8.45 10.40
N LYS A 207 -6.69 8.16 9.81
CA LYS A 207 -5.50 9.01 9.93
C LYS A 207 -5.68 10.31 9.15
N LEU A 208 -6.10 10.24 7.88
CA LEU A 208 -6.40 11.43 7.09
C LEU A 208 -7.47 12.30 7.77
N ALA A 209 -8.52 11.70 8.29
CA ALA A 209 -9.57 12.41 8.99
C ALA A 209 -9.08 13.15 10.25
N SER A 210 -8.03 12.64 10.90
CA SER A 210 -7.47 13.22 12.11
C SER A 210 -6.46 14.34 11.86
N TYR A 211 -5.78 14.32 10.71
CA TYR A 211 -4.68 15.24 10.43
C TYR A 211 -5.00 16.30 9.37
N CYS A 212 -5.88 16.01 8.41
CA CYS A 212 -6.09 16.89 7.27
C CYS A 212 -7.05 18.03 7.57
N ASP A 213 -6.69 19.24 7.12
CA ASP A 213 -7.60 20.40 7.09
C ASP A 213 -8.65 20.22 6.00
N LYS A 214 -8.24 19.68 4.84
CA LYS A 214 -9.11 19.38 3.70
C LYS A 214 -8.71 18.07 3.03
N ILE A 215 -9.67 17.48 2.34
CA ILE A 215 -9.48 16.29 1.52
C ILE A 215 -9.90 16.57 0.09
N LEU A 216 -9.03 16.21 -0.85
CA LEU A 216 -9.29 16.17 -2.27
C LEU A 216 -9.75 14.76 -2.66
N LEU A 217 -11.00 14.62 -3.06
CA LEU A 217 -11.57 13.36 -3.54
C LEU A 217 -11.46 13.32 -5.06
N LEU A 218 -10.73 12.33 -5.56
CA LEU A 218 -10.52 12.07 -6.98
C LEU A 218 -11.26 10.80 -7.42
N HIS A 219 -11.82 10.83 -8.61
CA HIS A 219 -12.39 9.67 -9.29
C HIS A 219 -12.21 9.81 -10.80
N ASP A 220 -11.70 8.79 -11.48
CA ASP A 220 -11.48 8.81 -12.92
C ASP A 220 -10.72 10.05 -13.42
N GLY A 221 -9.68 10.46 -12.72
CA GLY A 221 -8.89 11.65 -13.05
C GLY A 221 -9.58 12.99 -12.75
N LYS A 222 -10.80 12.99 -12.25
CA LYS A 222 -11.59 14.20 -11.98
C LYS A 222 -11.64 14.54 -10.50
N GLN A 223 -11.70 15.81 -10.21
CA GLN A 223 -11.99 16.31 -8.88
C GLN A 223 -13.48 16.21 -8.60
N ILE A 224 -13.87 15.34 -7.68
CA ILE A 224 -15.26 15.18 -7.25
C ILE A 224 -15.62 16.19 -6.16
N ALA A 225 -14.69 16.38 -5.20
CA ALA A 225 -14.88 17.33 -4.11
C ALA A 225 -13.53 17.77 -3.52
N TYR A 226 -13.52 18.94 -2.88
CA TYR A 226 -12.40 19.45 -2.10
C TYR A 226 -12.95 20.21 -0.90
N ASP A 227 -13.02 19.57 0.26
CA ASP A 227 -13.65 20.13 1.47
C ASP A 227 -13.06 19.50 2.75
N THR A 228 -13.60 19.84 3.90
CA THR A 228 -13.21 19.26 5.19
C THR A 228 -13.45 17.75 5.23
N PRO A 229 -12.70 16.99 6.05
CA PRO A 229 -12.89 15.54 6.19
C PRO A 229 -14.32 15.16 6.52
N GLU A 230 -14.99 15.88 7.41
CA GLU A 230 -16.38 15.62 7.80
C GLU A 230 -17.34 15.69 6.61
N LYS A 231 -17.20 16.71 5.75
CA LYS A 231 -18.06 16.87 4.57
C LYS A 231 -17.76 15.79 3.52
N ILE A 232 -16.50 15.46 3.32
CA ILE A 232 -16.11 14.42 2.36
C ILE A 232 -16.61 13.06 2.81
N PHE A 233 -16.32 12.65 4.05
CA PHE A 233 -16.68 11.32 4.53
C PHE A 233 -18.17 11.17 4.89
N SER A 234 -18.92 12.26 4.95
CA SER A 234 -20.39 12.23 5.10
C SER A 234 -21.15 12.04 3.79
N ARG A 235 -20.48 11.97 2.64
CA ARG A 235 -21.11 11.71 1.33
C ARG A 235 -21.67 10.29 1.28
N ASP A 236 -22.78 10.10 0.60
CA ASP A 236 -23.46 8.81 0.46
C ASP A 236 -22.88 7.95 -0.69
N ASP A 237 -22.19 8.60 -1.65
CA ASP A 237 -21.63 7.96 -2.85
C ASP A 237 -20.15 7.51 -2.71
N LEU A 238 -19.56 7.53 -1.52
CA LEU A 238 -18.14 7.22 -1.32
C LEU A 238 -17.75 5.80 -1.75
N GLU A 239 -18.58 4.82 -1.42
CA GLU A 239 -18.31 3.41 -1.77
C GLU A 239 -18.32 3.21 -3.29
N GLU A 240 -19.21 3.91 -4.02
CA GLU A 240 -19.26 3.93 -5.49
C GLU A 240 -17.99 4.56 -6.08
N LEU A 241 -17.40 5.52 -5.36
CA LEU A 241 -16.14 6.19 -5.71
C LEU A 241 -14.88 5.44 -5.24
N GLY A 242 -15.04 4.23 -4.70
CA GLY A 242 -13.95 3.36 -4.25
C GLY A 242 -13.25 3.86 -2.97
N VAL A 243 -13.93 4.66 -2.16
CA VAL A 243 -13.42 5.20 -0.89
C VAL A 243 -14.29 4.74 0.28
N GLU A 244 -13.67 4.15 1.28
CA GLU A 244 -14.34 3.73 2.51
C GLU A 244 -14.30 4.88 3.55
N ALA A 245 -15.43 5.20 4.14
CA ALA A 245 -15.44 6.20 5.22
C ALA A 245 -14.79 5.64 6.51
N PRO A 246 -14.23 6.51 7.38
CA PRO A 246 -13.73 6.08 8.69
C PRO A 246 -14.75 5.25 9.47
N VAL A 247 -14.25 4.30 10.27
CA VAL A 247 -15.10 3.40 11.08
C VAL A 247 -16.10 4.18 11.93
N PHE A 248 -15.68 5.30 12.52
CA PHE A 248 -16.53 6.16 13.32
C PHE A 248 -17.72 6.71 12.50
N THR A 249 -17.46 7.15 11.28
CA THR A 249 -18.49 7.66 10.35
C THR A 249 -19.46 6.53 9.99
N ARG A 250 -18.98 5.35 9.65
CA ARG A 250 -19.80 4.19 9.26
C ARG A 250 -20.71 3.75 10.40
N VAL A 251 -20.18 3.66 11.64
CA VAL A 251 -20.96 3.31 12.83
C VAL A 251 -22.02 4.37 13.11
N CYS A 252 -21.63 5.65 13.14
CA CYS A 252 -22.57 6.74 13.42
C CYS A 252 -23.64 6.89 12.33
N ARG A 253 -23.31 6.62 11.07
CA ARG A 253 -24.28 6.58 9.97
C ARG A 253 -25.34 5.49 10.18
N LYS A 254 -24.93 4.27 10.55
CA LYS A 254 -25.85 3.15 10.86
C LYS A 254 -26.75 3.46 12.05
N LEU A 255 -26.25 4.20 13.02
CA LEU A 255 -27.02 4.60 14.22
C LEU A 255 -27.76 5.94 14.07
N SER A 256 -27.65 6.60 12.92
CA SER A 256 -28.21 7.93 12.65
C SER A 256 -27.74 9.01 13.63
N VAL A 257 -26.55 8.83 14.22
CA VAL A 257 -25.90 9.81 15.11
C VAL A 257 -25.08 10.79 14.25
N CYS A 258 -25.54 12.05 14.19
CA CYS A 258 -24.91 13.05 13.33
C CYS A 258 -25.13 14.47 13.86
N ARG A 259 -24.27 15.40 13.44
CA ARG A 259 -24.50 16.84 13.53
C ARG A 259 -25.26 17.29 12.29
N LYS A 260 -26.10 18.26 12.41
CA LYS A 260 -26.76 18.93 11.28
C LYS A 260 -26.15 20.32 11.08
N GLU A 261 -25.70 20.59 9.88
CA GLU A 261 -25.17 21.89 9.48
C GLU A 261 -25.75 22.27 8.12
N GLU A 262 -26.38 23.42 8.03
CA GLU A 262 -27.06 23.90 6.80
C GLU A 262 -28.04 22.88 6.17
N GLY A 263 -28.72 22.09 7.01
CA GLY A 263 -29.64 21.05 6.56
C GLY A 263 -28.99 19.73 6.12
N LYS A 264 -27.67 19.66 6.08
CA LYS A 264 -26.91 18.45 5.76
C LYS A 264 -26.54 17.66 7.02
N ARG A 265 -26.50 16.33 6.91
CA ARG A 265 -26.01 15.45 7.98
C ARG A 265 -24.50 15.36 7.88
N LEU A 266 -23.81 15.71 8.94
CA LEU A 266 -22.36 15.53 9.07
C LEU A 266 -22.10 14.47 10.14
N TYR A 267 -21.43 13.40 9.75
CA TYR A 267 -21.07 12.32 10.64
C TYR A 267 -19.67 12.55 11.22
N PRO A 268 -19.43 12.17 12.48
CA PRO A 268 -18.10 12.28 13.07
C PRO A 268 -17.11 11.42 12.32
N VAL A 269 -15.88 11.92 12.17
CA VAL A 269 -14.78 11.26 11.46
C VAL A 269 -13.65 10.85 12.40
N THR A 270 -13.71 11.28 13.67
CA THR A 270 -12.74 10.93 14.72
C THR A 270 -13.44 10.41 15.97
N MET A 271 -12.68 9.73 16.84
CA MET A 271 -13.19 9.27 18.13
C MET A 271 -13.66 10.44 18.99
N GLU A 272 -12.90 11.54 19.02
CA GLU A 272 -13.26 12.73 19.84
C GLU A 272 -14.61 13.33 19.39
N GLN A 273 -14.81 13.50 18.09
CA GLN A 273 -16.09 13.97 17.55
C GLN A 273 -17.23 12.99 17.85
N THR A 274 -16.98 11.70 17.81
CA THR A 274 -17.95 10.66 18.16
C THR A 274 -18.35 10.75 19.62
N MET A 275 -17.39 10.91 20.51
CA MET A 275 -17.64 11.06 21.95
C MET A 275 -18.39 12.34 22.29
N ALA A 276 -18.19 13.41 21.52
CA ALA A 276 -18.97 14.64 21.67
C ALA A 276 -20.47 14.46 21.35
N LEU A 277 -20.84 13.44 20.60
CA LEU A 277 -22.23 13.11 20.25
C LEU A 277 -22.79 11.93 21.10
N ARG A 278 -22.12 11.55 22.20
CA ARG A 278 -22.47 10.37 23.01
C ARG A 278 -23.92 10.33 23.46
N ASP A 279 -24.53 11.49 23.74
CA ASP A 279 -25.91 11.61 24.23
C ASP A 279 -26.97 11.30 23.16
N GLN A 280 -26.58 11.23 21.87
CA GLN A 280 -27.42 10.83 20.75
C GLN A 280 -27.42 9.31 20.52
N PHE A 281 -26.53 8.57 21.18
CA PHE A 281 -26.49 7.11 20.99
C PHE A 281 -27.71 6.47 21.68
N PRO A 282 -28.33 5.45 21.05
CA PRO A 282 -29.47 4.75 21.65
C PRO A 282 -29.14 4.18 23.04
N ALA A 283 -30.02 4.40 24.00
CA ALA A 283 -29.90 3.80 25.32
C ALA A 283 -29.94 2.26 25.19
N GLY A 284 -28.97 1.58 25.78
CA GLY A 284 -28.92 0.10 25.75
C GLY A 284 -27.94 -0.49 24.75
N LEU A 285 -27.09 0.30 24.09
CA LEU A 285 -25.86 -0.19 23.45
C LEU A 285 -24.84 -0.71 24.49
N SER A 286 -25.32 -1.34 25.57
CA SER A 286 -24.45 -2.11 26.44
C SER A 286 -23.99 -3.35 25.67
N GLY A 287 -22.69 -3.53 25.58
CA GLY A 287 -22.04 -4.57 24.79
C GLY A 287 -22.59 -5.97 25.05
N LYS A 288 -23.71 -6.30 24.45
CA LYS A 288 -23.86 -7.69 24.03
C LYS A 288 -22.67 -7.93 23.13
N ARG A 289 -21.67 -8.69 23.63
CA ARG A 289 -20.75 -9.38 22.74
C ARG A 289 -21.63 -9.96 21.63
N VAL A 290 -21.57 -9.35 20.44
CA VAL A 290 -21.94 -10.08 19.27
C VAL A 290 -20.95 -11.24 19.31
N GLU A 291 -21.40 -12.42 19.67
CA GLU A 291 -20.66 -13.61 19.31
C GLU A 291 -20.45 -13.41 17.82
N ALA A 292 -19.19 -13.21 17.44
CA ALA A 292 -18.85 -13.14 16.04
C ALA A 292 -19.59 -14.34 15.44
N GLU A 293 -20.50 -14.07 14.49
CA GLU A 293 -21.09 -15.16 13.72
C GLU A 293 -19.91 -16.01 13.32
N ARG A 294 -19.77 -17.14 13.99
CA ARG A 294 -18.82 -18.13 13.51
C ARG A 294 -19.28 -18.35 12.10
N LEU A 295 -18.46 -17.88 11.15
CA LEU A 295 -18.60 -18.32 9.76
C LEU A 295 -19.00 -19.79 9.87
N PRO A 296 -20.11 -20.21 9.23
CA PRO A 296 -20.58 -21.56 9.39
C PRO A 296 -19.34 -22.44 9.27
N ALA A 297 -18.97 -23.08 10.38
CA ALA A 297 -17.88 -24.03 10.35
C ALA A 297 -18.19 -24.87 9.13
N ALA A 298 -17.22 -25.02 8.23
CA ALA A 298 -17.39 -25.92 7.09
C ALA A 298 -17.74 -27.29 7.70
N ALA A 299 -19.04 -27.48 7.92
CA ALA A 299 -19.60 -28.31 8.98
C ALA A 299 -19.52 -29.80 8.69
N ASP A 300 -18.83 -30.21 7.61
CA ASP A 300 -18.77 -31.62 7.21
C ASP A 300 -17.42 -32.09 6.69
N ARG A 301 -16.35 -31.30 6.87
CA ARG A 301 -15.00 -31.83 6.63
C ARG A 301 -14.38 -32.16 7.98
N MET A 302 -14.20 -33.44 8.28
CA MET A 302 -13.35 -33.87 9.38
C MET A 302 -12.02 -33.12 9.26
N PRO A 303 -11.54 -32.43 10.31
CA PRO A 303 -10.27 -31.74 10.26
C PRO A 303 -9.16 -32.76 9.97
N GLY A 304 -8.76 -32.86 8.70
CA GLY A 304 -7.61 -33.64 8.27
C GLY A 304 -6.38 -32.76 8.44
N GLU A 305 -5.35 -33.29 9.09
CA GLU A 305 -4.08 -32.63 9.16
C GLU A 305 -3.49 -32.51 7.73
N ILE A 306 -3.09 -31.28 7.35
CA ILE A 306 -2.47 -30.99 6.06
C ILE A 306 -0.96 -30.87 6.21
N PHE A 307 -0.51 -30.01 7.15
CA PHE A 307 0.90 -29.86 7.47
C PHE A 307 1.16 -30.15 8.94
N ARG A 308 2.22 -30.90 9.21
CA ARG A 308 2.80 -31.04 10.54
C ARG A 308 4.24 -30.58 10.53
N ILE A 309 4.56 -29.58 11.34
CA ILE A 309 5.86 -28.96 11.49
C ILE A 309 6.44 -29.37 12.85
N LYS A 310 7.67 -29.87 12.86
CA LYS A 310 8.35 -30.33 14.08
C LYS A 310 9.74 -29.71 14.16
N ASP A 311 10.02 -29.00 15.27
CA ASP A 311 11.31 -28.40 15.63
C ASP A 311 12.00 -27.66 14.46
N LEU A 312 11.19 -26.96 13.66
CA LEU A 312 11.64 -26.29 12.44
C LEU A 312 12.50 -25.08 12.78
N SER A 313 13.74 -25.07 12.30
CA SER A 313 14.61 -23.91 12.40
C SER A 313 15.19 -23.55 11.04
N PHE A 314 15.32 -22.24 10.81
CA PHE A 314 15.83 -21.69 9.56
C PHE A 314 16.57 -20.36 9.77
N HIS A 315 17.66 -20.16 9.03
CA HIS A 315 18.39 -18.89 8.91
C HIS A 315 18.90 -18.71 7.49
N TYR A 316 18.95 -17.47 7.00
CA TYR A 316 19.59 -17.14 5.72
C TYR A 316 21.12 -16.99 5.87
N LEU A 317 21.57 -16.47 7.00
CA LEU A 317 22.98 -16.30 7.36
C LEU A 317 23.24 -17.03 8.68
N GLU A 318 24.38 -17.71 8.80
CA GLU A 318 24.81 -18.29 10.07
C GLU A 318 24.74 -17.24 11.19
N HIS A 319 24.22 -17.62 12.35
CA HIS A 319 24.04 -16.76 13.54
C HIS A 319 22.92 -15.70 13.47
N VAL A 320 22.11 -15.64 12.40
CA VAL A 320 20.94 -14.76 12.33
C VAL A 320 19.67 -15.62 12.18
N PRO A 321 19.13 -16.16 13.30
CA PRO A 321 17.96 -17.03 13.21
C PRO A 321 16.73 -16.25 12.74
N VAL A 322 15.92 -16.90 11.89
CA VAL A 322 14.65 -16.39 11.41
C VAL A 322 13.49 -17.18 12.00
N LEU A 323 13.65 -18.49 12.09
CA LEU A 323 12.73 -19.40 12.77
C LEU A 323 13.55 -20.32 13.69
N GLU A 324 13.09 -20.53 14.92
CA GLU A 324 13.76 -21.37 15.92
C GLU A 324 12.77 -22.31 16.57
N GLY A 325 12.96 -23.62 16.39
CA GLY A 325 12.20 -24.66 17.07
C GLY A 325 10.69 -24.61 16.85
N LEU A 326 10.23 -24.10 15.70
CA LEU A 326 8.80 -23.93 15.44
C LEU A 326 8.13 -25.30 15.33
N ALA A 327 7.08 -25.51 16.12
CA ALA A 327 6.22 -26.69 16.05
C ALA A 327 4.75 -26.25 15.93
N MET A 328 4.04 -26.75 14.92
CA MET A 328 2.63 -26.47 14.68
C MET A 328 2.00 -27.48 13.74
N GLU A 329 0.68 -27.57 13.81
CA GLU A 329 -0.15 -28.36 12.91
C GLU A 329 -1.13 -27.43 12.19
N LEU A 330 -1.23 -27.60 10.86
CA LEU A 330 -2.20 -26.90 10.01
C LEU A 330 -3.18 -27.92 9.48
N ASP A 331 -4.44 -27.66 9.64
CA ASP A 331 -5.54 -28.51 9.16
C ASP A 331 -6.26 -27.90 7.93
N THR A 332 -7.42 -28.42 7.58
CA THR A 332 -8.22 -27.95 6.43
C THR A 332 -8.90 -26.61 6.64
N ARG A 333 -8.78 -25.99 7.82
CA ARG A 333 -9.39 -24.69 8.11
C ARG A 333 -8.52 -23.54 7.63
N PRO A 334 -9.12 -22.44 7.14
CA PRO A 334 -8.37 -21.22 6.84
C PRO A 334 -7.55 -20.79 8.06
N THR A 335 -6.25 -20.60 7.87
CA THR A 335 -5.31 -20.21 8.92
C THR A 335 -4.63 -18.89 8.55
N ALA A 336 -4.74 -17.88 9.40
CA ALA A 336 -4.03 -16.61 9.24
C ALA A 336 -2.72 -16.63 10.03
N VAL A 337 -1.61 -16.37 9.33
CA VAL A 337 -0.29 -16.16 9.96
C VAL A 337 -0.06 -14.67 10.13
N ILE A 338 -0.07 -14.19 11.36
CA ILE A 338 0.09 -12.78 11.71
C ILE A 338 1.40 -12.52 12.46
N GLY A 339 1.98 -11.34 12.28
CA GLY A 339 3.21 -10.92 12.94
C GLY A 339 3.80 -9.67 12.29
N GLN A 340 4.78 -9.06 12.96
CA GLN A 340 5.50 -7.89 12.44
C GLN A 340 6.28 -8.22 11.16
N ASN A 341 6.71 -7.18 10.43
CA ASN A 341 7.65 -7.35 9.33
C ASN A 341 8.98 -7.90 9.87
N GLY A 342 9.56 -8.88 9.15
CA GLY A 342 10.75 -9.59 9.62
C GLY A 342 10.49 -10.74 10.62
N ALA A 343 9.25 -11.01 11.04
CA ALA A 343 8.93 -12.12 11.95
C ALA A 343 9.01 -13.54 11.32
N GLY A 344 9.47 -13.64 10.06
CA GLY A 344 9.63 -14.94 9.40
C GLY A 344 8.39 -15.48 8.69
N LYS A 345 7.30 -14.70 8.53
CA LYS A 345 6.06 -15.14 7.85
C LYS A 345 6.31 -15.67 6.44
N THR A 346 6.90 -14.85 5.58
CA THR A 346 7.27 -15.22 4.20
C THR A 346 8.27 -16.38 4.16
N THR A 347 9.18 -16.46 5.13
CA THR A 347 10.12 -17.58 5.26
C THR A 347 9.38 -18.88 5.56
N LEU A 348 8.43 -18.85 6.50
CA LEU A 348 7.60 -20.01 6.83
C LEU A 348 6.83 -20.51 5.60
N VAL A 349 6.13 -19.63 4.88
CA VAL A 349 5.34 -20.04 3.71
C VAL A 349 6.22 -20.55 2.55
N LYS A 350 7.43 -20.00 2.38
CA LYS A 350 8.42 -20.53 1.42
C LYS A 350 8.92 -21.91 1.80
N LEU A 351 9.11 -22.19 3.09
CA LEU A 351 9.44 -23.53 3.60
C LEU A 351 8.30 -24.52 3.37
N LEU A 352 7.04 -24.13 3.64
CA LEU A 352 5.85 -24.96 3.37
C LEU A 352 5.69 -25.30 1.88
N LYS A 353 6.09 -24.38 1.00
CA LYS A 353 6.10 -24.60 -0.46
C LYS A 353 7.31 -25.40 -0.95
N GLY A 354 8.32 -25.65 -0.09
CA GLY A 354 9.57 -26.29 -0.48
C GLY A 354 10.53 -25.42 -1.29
N LEU A 355 10.28 -24.09 -1.34
CA LEU A 355 11.19 -23.11 -1.97
C LEU A 355 12.45 -22.91 -1.15
N LEU A 356 12.37 -23.14 0.16
CA LEU A 356 13.50 -23.15 1.09
C LEU A 356 13.56 -24.52 1.76
N LYS A 357 14.77 -24.93 2.18
CA LYS A 357 14.97 -26.13 2.97
C LYS A 357 15.29 -25.76 4.41
N PRO A 358 14.68 -26.40 5.41
CA PRO A 358 14.98 -26.13 6.81
C PRO A 358 16.43 -26.46 7.13
N VAL A 359 17.02 -25.74 8.10
CA VAL A 359 18.34 -26.07 8.67
C VAL A 359 18.22 -27.27 9.62
N SER A 360 17.12 -27.31 10.38
CA SER A 360 16.76 -28.47 11.22
C SER A 360 15.24 -28.59 11.33
N GLY A 361 14.80 -29.73 11.82
CA GLY A 361 13.37 -30.06 11.92
C GLY A 361 12.79 -30.63 10.63
N THR A 362 11.49 -30.91 10.64
CA THR A 362 10.79 -31.56 9.52
C THR A 362 9.45 -30.89 9.25
N ILE A 363 9.05 -30.92 7.97
CA ILE A 363 7.74 -30.48 7.53
C ILE A 363 7.08 -31.66 6.80
N LEU A 364 6.00 -32.16 7.35
CA LEU A 364 5.22 -33.23 6.72
C LEU A 364 4.01 -32.60 6.01
N PHE A 365 3.77 -33.03 4.78
CA PHE A 365 2.54 -32.75 4.03
C PHE A 365 1.73 -34.06 3.96
N GLY A 366 0.64 -34.13 4.68
CA GLY A 366 0.02 -35.40 5.03
C GLY A 366 1.00 -36.24 5.86
N ASN A 367 1.40 -37.41 5.33
CA ASN A 367 2.35 -38.29 5.99
C ASN A 367 3.75 -38.31 5.35
N GLU A 368 4.01 -37.45 4.38
CA GLU A 368 5.26 -37.44 3.61
C GLU A 368 6.10 -36.20 3.94
N ASP A 369 7.40 -36.38 4.13
CA ASP A 369 8.32 -35.26 4.33
C ASP A 369 8.48 -34.49 3.00
N ILE A 370 8.22 -33.17 3.03
CA ILE A 370 8.33 -32.34 1.82
C ILE A 370 9.77 -32.17 1.36
N SER A 371 10.77 -32.42 2.21
CA SER A 371 12.19 -32.37 1.85
C SER A 371 12.57 -33.41 0.78
N GLU A 372 11.80 -34.50 0.68
CA GLU A 372 11.95 -35.55 -0.31
C GLU A 372 11.30 -35.23 -1.66
N ARG A 373 10.54 -34.13 -1.74
CA ARG A 373 9.83 -33.68 -2.94
C ARG A 373 10.49 -32.44 -3.56
N THR A 374 10.46 -32.38 -4.88
CA THR A 374 10.80 -31.17 -5.60
C THR A 374 9.64 -30.16 -5.55
N VAL A 375 9.95 -28.86 -5.75
CA VAL A 375 8.93 -27.79 -5.86
C VAL A 375 7.90 -28.11 -6.96
N ALA A 376 8.34 -28.69 -8.07
CA ALA A 376 7.45 -29.09 -9.18
C ALA A 376 6.48 -30.20 -8.78
N GLN A 377 6.91 -31.18 -7.99
CA GLN A 377 6.03 -32.24 -7.46
C GLN A 377 5.02 -31.71 -6.44
N LEU A 378 5.39 -30.69 -5.69
CA LEU A 378 4.47 -30.02 -4.74
C LEU A 378 3.52 -29.04 -5.45
N ALA A 379 3.83 -28.59 -6.66
CA ALA A 379 3.08 -27.53 -7.33
C ALA A 379 1.60 -27.88 -7.56
N GLY A 380 1.29 -29.15 -7.85
CA GLY A 380 -0.09 -29.61 -8.03
C GLY A 380 -0.91 -29.70 -6.74
N SER A 381 -0.25 -29.71 -5.58
CA SER A 381 -0.93 -29.86 -4.27
C SER A 381 -0.92 -28.57 -3.46
N VAL A 382 0.15 -27.78 -3.55
CA VAL A 382 0.33 -26.54 -2.77
C VAL A 382 0.54 -25.38 -3.73
N GLY A 383 -0.45 -24.51 -3.85
CA GLY A 383 -0.37 -23.25 -4.56
C GLY A 383 0.24 -22.15 -3.68
N TYR A 384 1.06 -21.26 -4.26
CA TYR A 384 1.66 -20.14 -3.55
C TYR A 384 1.58 -18.87 -4.40
N VAL A 385 1.02 -17.83 -3.84
CA VAL A 385 0.97 -16.48 -4.43
C VAL A 385 2.01 -15.63 -3.74
N PHE A 386 2.95 -15.10 -4.53
CA PHE A 386 4.03 -14.25 -4.03
C PHE A 386 3.53 -12.91 -3.52
N GLN A 387 4.25 -12.30 -2.58
CA GLN A 387 3.97 -10.97 -2.07
C GLN A 387 3.99 -9.92 -3.20
N ASN A 388 5.04 -9.93 -4.03
CA ASN A 388 5.13 -9.10 -5.23
C ASN A 388 4.68 -9.90 -6.47
N PRO A 389 3.61 -9.48 -7.19
CA PRO A 389 3.15 -10.20 -8.38
C PRO A 389 4.17 -10.19 -9.52
N ASP A 390 5.07 -9.19 -9.60
CA ASP A 390 6.09 -9.10 -10.65
C ASP A 390 7.17 -10.19 -10.52
N ASP A 391 7.30 -10.82 -9.34
CA ASP A 391 8.17 -11.99 -9.14
C ASP A 391 7.52 -13.30 -9.65
N GLN A 392 6.23 -13.27 -9.97
CA GLN A 392 5.44 -14.43 -10.39
C GLN A 392 5.05 -14.36 -11.87
N ILE A 393 4.68 -13.18 -12.36
CA ILE A 393 4.16 -12.95 -13.72
C ILE A 393 5.33 -12.88 -14.71
N PHE A 394 5.23 -13.61 -15.84
CA PHE A 394 6.27 -13.62 -16.89
C PHE A 394 5.73 -13.74 -18.32
N LYS A 395 4.40 -13.90 -18.52
CA LYS A 395 3.79 -13.91 -19.84
C LYS A 395 3.35 -12.51 -20.27
N ASN A 396 3.23 -12.31 -21.57
CA ASN A 396 2.80 -11.05 -22.19
C ASN A 396 1.27 -10.97 -22.40
N ARG A 397 0.53 -11.96 -21.92
CA ARG A 397 -0.93 -12.00 -22.00
C ARG A 397 -1.51 -12.64 -20.75
N VAL A 398 -2.51 -12.00 -20.14
CA VAL A 398 -3.16 -12.44 -18.89
C VAL A 398 -3.69 -13.87 -19.01
N MET A 399 -4.39 -14.22 -20.09
CA MET A 399 -4.89 -15.57 -20.31
C MET A 399 -3.76 -16.60 -20.32
N ASP A 400 -2.66 -16.31 -21.02
CA ASP A 400 -1.54 -17.23 -21.10
C ASP A 400 -0.82 -17.39 -19.76
N GLU A 401 -0.71 -16.31 -18.98
CA GLU A 401 -0.18 -16.36 -17.62
C GLU A 401 -0.98 -17.29 -16.73
N VAL A 402 -2.30 -17.13 -16.70
CA VAL A 402 -3.19 -17.93 -15.85
C VAL A 402 -3.23 -19.40 -16.29
N MET A 403 -2.98 -19.69 -17.57
CA MET A 403 -2.93 -21.07 -18.09
C MET A 403 -1.63 -21.81 -17.79
N VAL A 404 -0.52 -21.13 -17.42
CA VAL A 404 0.79 -21.77 -17.23
C VAL A 404 0.76 -22.85 -16.16
N GLY A 405 0.24 -22.50 -14.97
CA GLY A 405 0.16 -23.45 -13.86
C GLY A 405 -0.63 -24.72 -14.20
N PRO A 406 -1.88 -24.60 -14.64
CA PRO A 406 -2.69 -25.73 -15.08
C PRO A 406 -2.03 -26.63 -16.12
N LEU A 407 -1.38 -26.05 -17.13
CA LEU A 407 -0.67 -26.83 -18.17
C LEU A 407 0.53 -27.58 -17.59
N ASN A 408 1.31 -26.96 -16.72
CA ASN A 408 2.52 -27.54 -16.12
C ASN A 408 2.20 -28.69 -15.17
N ILE A 409 1.01 -28.70 -14.53
CA ILE A 409 0.57 -29.84 -13.71
C ILE A 409 -0.15 -30.92 -14.52
N GLY A 410 -0.18 -30.83 -15.87
CA GLY A 410 -0.65 -31.87 -16.77
C GLY A 410 -2.11 -31.76 -17.22
N MET A 411 -2.77 -30.61 -17.00
CA MET A 411 -4.14 -30.41 -17.55
C MET A 411 -4.09 -30.29 -19.08
N SER A 412 -5.13 -30.78 -19.74
CA SER A 412 -5.30 -30.52 -21.18
C SER A 412 -5.49 -29.02 -21.44
N ARG A 413 -5.10 -28.56 -22.64
CA ARG A 413 -5.22 -27.12 -22.99
C ARG A 413 -6.65 -26.59 -22.88
N GLU A 414 -7.63 -27.41 -23.20
CA GLU A 414 -9.06 -27.04 -23.08
C GLU A 414 -9.48 -26.91 -21.62
N ALA A 415 -9.09 -27.86 -20.77
CA ALA A 415 -9.35 -27.79 -19.32
C ALA A 415 -8.65 -26.58 -18.69
N ALA A 416 -7.37 -26.37 -19.01
CA ALA A 416 -6.59 -25.21 -18.53
C ALA A 416 -7.26 -23.89 -18.94
N LYS A 417 -7.71 -23.76 -20.20
CA LYS A 417 -8.40 -22.55 -20.67
C LYS A 417 -9.73 -22.32 -19.95
N LYS A 418 -10.48 -23.39 -19.68
CA LYS A 418 -11.74 -23.30 -18.92
C LYS A 418 -11.47 -22.83 -17.49
N ARG A 419 -10.53 -23.45 -16.77
CA ARG A 419 -10.13 -23.06 -15.42
C ARG A 419 -9.59 -21.63 -15.36
N ALA A 420 -8.77 -21.22 -16.33
CA ALA A 420 -8.27 -19.86 -16.41
C ALA A 420 -9.38 -18.81 -16.55
N ARG A 421 -10.39 -19.08 -17.38
CA ARG A 421 -11.56 -18.19 -17.52
C ARG A 421 -12.39 -18.11 -16.24
N GLU A 422 -12.60 -19.24 -15.57
CA GLU A 422 -13.31 -19.30 -14.29
C GLU A 422 -12.55 -18.48 -13.23
N ALA A 423 -11.24 -18.67 -13.10
CA ALA A 423 -10.40 -17.93 -12.16
C ALA A 423 -10.37 -16.42 -12.47
N LEU A 424 -10.21 -16.03 -13.73
CA LEU A 424 -10.28 -14.62 -14.15
C LEU A 424 -11.63 -13.98 -13.88
N SER A 425 -12.72 -14.74 -14.05
CA SER A 425 -14.07 -14.28 -13.71
C SER A 425 -14.23 -14.04 -12.20
N MET A 426 -13.67 -14.94 -11.35
CA MET A 426 -13.71 -14.79 -9.89
C MET A 426 -13.01 -13.52 -9.42
N VAL A 427 -11.88 -13.16 -10.04
CA VAL A 427 -11.13 -11.95 -9.68
C VAL A 427 -11.56 -10.70 -10.47
N GLY A 428 -12.60 -10.79 -11.31
CA GLY A 428 -13.14 -9.65 -12.07
C GLY A 428 -12.27 -9.17 -13.24
N LEU A 429 -11.35 -10.00 -13.76
CA LEU A 429 -10.40 -9.66 -14.82
C LEU A 429 -10.60 -10.42 -16.13
N LEU A 430 -11.79 -10.97 -16.36
CA LEU A 430 -12.06 -11.74 -17.58
C LEU A 430 -11.96 -10.86 -18.85
N ASP A 431 -12.34 -9.60 -18.77
CA ASP A 431 -12.28 -8.66 -19.89
C ASP A 431 -10.84 -8.28 -20.24
N ALA A 432 -9.92 -8.33 -19.27
CA ALA A 432 -8.49 -8.10 -19.46
C ALA A 432 -7.70 -9.34 -19.94
N ALA A 433 -8.38 -10.43 -20.27
CA ALA A 433 -7.75 -11.72 -20.61
C ALA A 433 -6.73 -11.65 -21.77
N GLU A 434 -6.94 -10.74 -22.71
CA GLU A 434 -6.08 -10.54 -23.90
C GLU A 434 -5.03 -9.44 -23.69
N GLU A 435 -5.07 -8.70 -22.58
CA GLU A 435 -4.14 -7.62 -22.28
C GLU A 435 -2.78 -8.14 -21.80
N ASN A 436 -1.78 -7.28 -21.87
CA ASN A 436 -0.47 -7.55 -21.28
C ASN A 436 -0.58 -7.31 -19.76
N PRO A 437 -0.20 -8.28 -18.89
CA PRO A 437 -0.24 -8.08 -17.43
C PRO A 437 0.53 -6.85 -16.94
N TYR A 438 1.60 -6.46 -17.64
CA TYR A 438 2.42 -5.30 -17.25
C TYR A 438 1.78 -3.95 -17.60
N ASP A 439 0.72 -3.93 -18.40
CA ASP A 439 -0.10 -2.75 -18.65
C ASP A 439 -1.17 -2.54 -17.58
N LEU A 440 -1.41 -3.56 -16.75
CA LEU A 440 -2.31 -3.53 -15.60
C LEU A 440 -1.64 -2.84 -14.40
N ASP A 441 -2.45 -2.32 -13.47
CA ASP A 441 -1.90 -1.78 -12.23
C ASP A 441 -1.45 -2.89 -11.25
N LEU A 442 -0.82 -2.49 -10.15
CA LEU A 442 -0.29 -3.44 -9.16
C LEU A 442 -1.39 -4.29 -8.51
N SER A 443 -2.58 -3.71 -8.26
CA SER A 443 -3.74 -4.40 -7.72
C SER A 443 -4.24 -5.48 -8.68
N GLU A 444 -4.43 -5.11 -9.95
CA GLU A 444 -4.87 -6.03 -11.00
C GLU A 444 -3.82 -7.12 -11.27
N ARG A 445 -2.52 -6.77 -11.30
CA ARG A 445 -1.45 -7.78 -11.41
C ARG A 445 -1.48 -8.77 -10.24
N LYS A 446 -1.74 -8.29 -9.02
CA LYS A 446 -1.91 -9.18 -7.87
C LYS A 446 -3.09 -10.14 -8.07
N MET A 447 -4.21 -9.66 -8.62
CA MET A 447 -5.37 -10.50 -8.96
C MET A 447 -5.05 -11.51 -10.06
N VAL A 448 -4.25 -11.13 -11.08
CA VAL A 448 -3.74 -12.08 -12.09
C VAL A 448 -2.89 -13.18 -11.46
N ALA A 449 -1.97 -12.80 -10.55
CA ALA A 449 -1.14 -13.76 -9.81
C ALA A 449 -1.98 -14.71 -8.95
N ILE A 450 -3.03 -14.22 -8.30
CA ILE A 450 -3.98 -15.06 -7.55
C ILE A 450 -4.72 -15.99 -8.50
N ALA A 451 -5.27 -15.48 -9.61
CA ALA A 451 -6.00 -16.27 -10.59
C ALA A 451 -5.15 -17.39 -11.18
N SER A 452 -3.84 -17.16 -11.42
CA SER A 452 -2.93 -18.17 -11.97
C SER A 452 -2.75 -19.38 -11.04
N VAL A 453 -2.81 -19.15 -9.72
CA VAL A 453 -2.71 -20.22 -8.72
C VAL A 453 -4.09 -20.88 -8.47
N VAL A 454 -5.16 -20.09 -8.40
CA VAL A 454 -6.53 -20.60 -8.24
C VAL A 454 -6.92 -21.51 -9.39
N ALA A 455 -6.51 -21.18 -10.63
CA ALA A 455 -6.78 -22.01 -11.81
C ALA A 455 -6.16 -23.42 -11.73
N MET A 456 -5.13 -23.61 -10.90
CA MET A 456 -4.49 -24.92 -10.68
C MET A 456 -5.33 -25.87 -9.84
N ASP A 457 -6.34 -25.38 -9.10
CA ASP A 457 -7.23 -26.18 -8.22
C ASP A 457 -6.43 -26.99 -7.19
N THR A 458 -5.47 -26.36 -6.53
CA THR A 458 -4.58 -27.01 -5.57
C THR A 458 -5.29 -27.31 -4.25
N GLN A 459 -4.81 -28.32 -3.53
CA GLN A 459 -5.34 -28.74 -2.23
C GLN A 459 -5.13 -27.69 -1.14
N VAL A 460 -4.00 -26.97 -1.23
CA VAL A 460 -3.63 -25.87 -0.33
C VAL A 460 -3.35 -24.63 -1.16
N LEU A 461 -3.87 -23.49 -0.72
CA LEU A 461 -3.58 -22.18 -1.28
C LEU A 461 -2.90 -21.33 -0.20
N ILE A 462 -1.66 -20.90 -0.47
CA ILE A 462 -0.90 -19.99 0.38
C ILE A 462 -0.90 -18.62 -0.27
N LEU A 463 -1.37 -17.60 0.45
CA LEU A 463 -1.40 -16.21 0.01
C LEU A 463 -0.44 -15.39 0.89
N ASP A 464 0.62 -14.83 0.30
CA ASP A 464 1.56 -13.98 1.03
C ASP A 464 1.18 -12.51 0.82
N GLU A 465 0.65 -11.88 1.87
CA GLU A 465 0.17 -10.50 1.91
C GLU A 465 -0.77 -10.15 0.73
N PRO A 466 -1.90 -10.84 0.57
CA PRO A 466 -2.77 -10.68 -0.60
C PRO A 466 -3.47 -9.32 -0.68
N THR A 467 -3.57 -8.59 0.44
CA THR A 467 -4.30 -7.32 0.55
C THR A 467 -3.44 -6.10 0.20
N ILE A 468 -2.14 -6.25 0.00
CA ILE A 468 -1.27 -5.13 -0.41
C ILE A 468 -1.73 -4.59 -1.77
N ALA A 469 -1.76 -3.27 -1.89
CA ALA A 469 -2.20 -2.51 -3.07
C ALA A 469 -3.70 -2.69 -3.44
N GLN A 470 -4.51 -3.34 -2.60
CA GLN A 470 -5.95 -3.44 -2.83
C GLN A 470 -6.67 -2.22 -2.25
N ASP A 471 -7.62 -1.68 -3.03
CA ASP A 471 -8.56 -0.65 -2.59
C ASP A 471 -9.85 -1.26 -2.01
N ALA A 472 -10.82 -0.40 -1.69
CA ALA A 472 -12.12 -0.83 -1.15
C ALA A 472 -12.92 -1.75 -2.09
N ARG A 473 -12.60 -1.81 -3.39
CA ARG A 473 -13.23 -2.72 -4.36
C ARG A 473 -12.53 -4.07 -4.45
N GLY A 474 -11.20 -4.10 -4.32
CA GLY A 474 -10.41 -5.33 -4.39
C GLY A 474 -10.54 -6.21 -3.15
N LEU A 475 -10.66 -5.62 -1.97
CA LEU A 475 -10.77 -6.36 -0.70
C LEU A 475 -11.97 -7.33 -0.62
N PRO A 476 -13.20 -6.96 -1.04
CA PRO A 476 -14.34 -7.90 -1.05
C PRO A 476 -14.12 -9.10 -1.97
N ILE A 477 -13.44 -8.94 -3.10
CA ILE A 477 -13.13 -10.03 -4.03
C ILE A 477 -12.23 -11.08 -3.36
N LEU A 478 -11.28 -10.64 -2.53
CA LEU A 478 -10.37 -11.53 -1.80
C LEU A 478 -11.08 -12.27 -0.65
N SER A 479 -12.19 -11.75 -0.16
CA SER A 479 -12.94 -12.31 0.97
C SER A 479 -14.09 -13.24 0.52
N ALA A 480 -14.44 -13.24 -0.74
CA ALA A 480 -15.47 -14.10 -1.35
C ALA A 480 -14.90 -15.46 -1.76
#